data_96efaccde11a86253ef4fc1fb094cd7c
#
_entry.id   96efaccde11a86253ef4fc1fb094cd7c
#
_cell.length_a   1.000
_cell.length_b   1.000
_cell.length_c   1.000
_cell.angle_alpha   90.00
_cell.angle_beta   90.00
_cell.angle_gamma   90.00
#
_symmetry.space_group_name_H-M   'P 1'
#
loop_
_entity.id
_entity.type
_entity.pdbx_description
1 polymer ?
#
loop_
_entity_poly.entity_id
_entity_poly.type
_entity_poly.pdbx_seq_one_letter_code
_entity_poly.pdbx_strand_id
1 'polypeptide(L)'
;MAALPRRCRRGGSDLRQVDPMSDCIRLAHGGGGTLMQQLIDREFRCLYADPEQLLHDAACLELPHGRLAFSTDSYVVQPLEFAGGDIGTLAVCGTANDLAMVGARPLHLSLGLILEEGLELALLRRIIGSLLASARACGVTIVTGDTKVVERGKGDGIFINTSGIGLLESPEPIGPAAITAGDQLLVSGDLGRHGVAILAARHGLDLQPPLASDCAPLWPLVQRLLAAGVRLHALRDLTRGGLASALQELSTAAGLELLVEEGAIPVQATVARCCELLGFEPLHLANEGRCLLVVPAADCQAALALLKPLGGAWIGAVGQFGGRVLLRTAFGTERLLVPLSGELLPRIC
;
A
#
# COMPACT_ATOMS: atom_id res chain seq x y z
N MET A 1 -75.75 -38.05 -9.17
CA MET A 1 -75.49 -36.63 -8.93
C MET A 1 -74.05 -36.50 -8.45
N ALA A 2 -73.16 -36.16 -9.33
CA ALA A 2 -71.74 -36.11 -9.08
C ALA A 2 -71.33 -34.66 -8.73
N ALA A 3 -70.64 -34.47 -7.62
CA ALA A 3 -70.09 -33.21 -7.19
C ALA A 3 -68.73 -32.96 -7.87
N LEU A 4 -68.58 -31.78 -8.51
CA LEU A 4 -67.37 -31.31 -9.16
C LEU A 4 -66.28 -30.92 -8.11
N PRO A 5 -65.01 -31.17 -8.35
CA PRO A 5 -63.92 -30.81 -7.46
C PRO A 5 -63.62 -29.32 -7.55
N ARG A 6 -63.37 -28.72 -6.35
CA ARG A 6 -62.97 -27.32 -6.12
C ARG A 6 -61.62 -27.04 -6.81
N ARG A 7 -61.56 -25.98 -7.62
CA ARG A 7 -60.33 -25.40 -8.17
C ARG A 7 -59.39 -24.97 -7.05
N CYS A 8 -58.19 -25.52 -7.02
CA CYS A 8 -57.04 -25.02 -6.28
C CYS A 8 -56.65 -23.64 -6.84
N ARG A 9 -56.85 -22.61 -6.00
CA ARG A 9 -56.29 -21.28 -6.28
C ARG A 9 -54.76 -21.42 -6.16
N ARG A 10 -54.02 -21.22 -7.28
CA ARG A 10 -52.59 -20.97 -7.24
C ARG A 10 -52.36 -19.68 -6.48
N GLY A 11 -51.72 -19.77 -5.30
CA GLY A 11 -51.15 -18.63 -4.63
C GLY A 11 -50.12 -18.02 -5.52
N GLY A 12 -50.35 -16.77 -5.92
CA GLY A 12 -49.32 -15.94 -6.54
C GLY A 12 -48.16 -15.81 -5.57
N SER A 13 -47.01 -16.31 -5.96
CA SER A 13 -45.76 -15.93 -5.28
C SER A 13 -45.62 -14.43 -5.47
N ASP A 14 -45.79 -13.70 -4.39
CA ASP A 14 -45.37 -12.31 -4.27
C ASP A 14 -43.87 -12.27 -4.47
N LEU A 15 -43.43 -12.22 -5.70
CA LEU A 15 -42.09 -11.76 -6.05
C LEU A 15 -42.11 -10.28 -5.65
N ARG A 16 -41.79 -10.01 -4.37
CA ARG A 16 -41.47 -8.67 -3.93
C ARG A 16 -40.46 -8.14 -4.93
N GLN A 17 -40.87 -7.15 -5.69
CA GLN A 17 -39.99 -6.34 -6.49
C GLN A 17 -38.88 -5.89 -5.56
N VAL A 18 -37.69 -6.45 -5.71
CA VAL A 18 -36.49 -6.00 -5.04
C VAL A 18 -36.29 -4.57 -5.55
N ASP A 19 -36.42 -3.62 -4.65
CA ASP A 19 -36.17 -2.20 -4.91
C ASP A 19 -34.81 -2.10 -5.61
N PRO A 20 -34.73 -1.66 -6.89
CA PRO A 20 -33.49 -1.66 -7.63
C PRO A 20 -32.49 -0.60 -7.14
N MET A 21 -32.81 0.16 -6.11
CA MET A 21 -31.99 1.26 -5.60
C MET A 21 -31.84 1.21 -4.09
N SER A 22 -31.19 0.18 -3.57
CA SER A 22 -30.59 0.28 -2.26
C SER A 22 -29.27 1.04 -2.40
N ASP A 23 -29.13 2.13 -1.66
CA ASP A 23 -27.90 2.94 -1.64
C ASP A 23 -26.73 2.26 -0.86
N CYS A 24 -26.94 1.04 -0.39
CA CYS A 24 -25.98 0.30 0.44
C CYS A 24 -25.79 -1.15 -0.01
N ILE A 25 -24.62 -1.70 0.30
CA ILE A 25 -24.33 -3.12 0.16
C ILE A 25 -25.26 -3.95 1.07
N ARG A 26 -25.79 -5.03 0.53
CA ARG A 26 -26.63 -6.02 1.26
C ARG A 26 -25.93 -7.38 1.22
N LEU A 27 -26.20 -8.21 2.21
CA LEU A 27 -25.66 -9.58 2.28
C LEU A 27 -25.97 -10.39 1.00
N ALA A 28 -27.15 -10.17 0.41
CA ALA A 28 -27.54 -10.81 -0.86
C ALA A 28 -26.62 -10.47 -2.06
N HIS A 29 -25.84 -9.39 -1.99
CA HIS A 29 -24.81 -9.08 -2.99
C HIS A 29 -23.61 -10.05 -2.92
N GLY A 30 -23.44 -10.80 -1.83
CA GLY A 30 -22.42 -11.84 -1.67
C GLY A 30 -22.88 -13.26 -2.01
N GLY A 31 -24.15 -13.45 -2.37
CA GLY A 31 -24.77 -14.77 -2.50
C GLY A 31 -24.60 -15.49 -3.85
N GLY A 32 -23.81 -14.96 -4.79
CA GLY A 32 -23.55 -15.59 -6.11
C GLY A 32 -24.74 -15.54 -7.10
N GLY A 33 -25.83 -14.85 -6.77
CA GLY A 33 -27.05 -14.74 -7.61
C GLY A 33 -27.09 -13.44 -8.42
N THR A 34 -28.29 -13.13 -8.94
CA THR A 34 -28.54 -11.95 -9.80
C THR A 34 -28.06 -10.62 -9.19
N LEU A 35 -28.24 -10.44 -7.88
CA LEU A 35 -27.80 -9.20 -7.20
C LEU A 35 -26.26 -9.06 -7.20
N MET A 36 -25.55 -10.16 -6.98
CA MET A 36 -24.09 -10.18 -7.09
C MET A 36 -23.64 -9.82 -8.52
N GLN A 37 -24.24 -10.45 -9.52
CA GLN A 37 -23.94 -10.15 -10.92
C GLN A 37 -24.21 -8.69 -11.26
N GLN A 38 -25.33 -8.13 -10.82
CA GLN A 38 -25.64 -6.70 -11.01
C GLN A 38 -24.62 -5.79 -10.33
N LEU A 39 -24.15 -6.12 -9.14
CA LEU A 39 -23.10 -5.38 -8.45
C LEU A 39 -21.79 -5.41 -9.24
N ILE A 40 -21.37 -6.59 -9.69
CA ILE A 40 -20.17 -6.77 -10.52
C ILE A 40 -20.27 -5.93 -11.80
N ASP A 41 -21.37 -6.05 -12.54
CA ASP A 41 -21.54 -5.36 -13.81
C ASP A 41 -21.60 -3.84 -13.68
N ARG A 42 -22.20 -3.33 -12.60
CA ARG A 42 -22.37 -1.88 -12.39
C ARG A 42 -21.17 -1.21 -11.77
N GLU A 43 -20.55 -1.84 -10.76
CA GLU A 43 -19.56 -1.17 -9.91
C GLU A 43 -18.13 -1.67 -10.20
N PHE A 44 -17.94 -2.96 -10.53
CA PHE A 44 -16.60 -3.54 -10.62
C PHE A 44 -16.09 -3.77 -12.04
N ARG A 45 -16.98 -3.87 -13.02
CA ARG A 45 -16.59 -4.15 -14.42
C ARG A 45 -15.55 -3.16 -14.96
N CYS A 46 -15.61 -1.91 -14.54
CA CYS A 46 -14.67 -0.86 -14.97
C CYS A 46 -13.25 -1.04 -14.43
N LEU A 47 -13.05 -1.86 -13.39
CA LEU A 47 -11.73 -2.14 -12.81
C LEU A 47 -10.87 -3.03 -13.70
N TYR A 48 -11.48 -3.89 -14.51
CA TYR A 48 -10.78 -4.94 -15.23
C TYR A 48 -10.40 -4.49 -16.64
N ALA A 49 -9.15 -4.81 -17.02
CA ALA A 49 -8.64 -4.48 -18.35
C ALA A 49 -9.40 -5.19 -19.47
N ASP A 50 -9.78 -6.44 -19.22
CA ASP A 50 -10.59 -7.26 -20.10
C ASP A 50 -11.82 -7.78 -19.34
N PRO A 51 -12.98 -7.10 -19.49
CA PRO A 51 -14.19 -7.51 -18.79
C PRO A 51 -14.74 -8.89 -19.20
N GLU A 52 -14.33 -9.44 -20.34
CA GLU A 52 -14.77 -10.78 -20.76
C GLU A 52 -14.10 -11.88 -19.93
N GLN A 53 -12.90 -11.62 -19.40
CA GLN A 53 -12.22 -12.54 -18.48
C GLN A 53 -12.96 -12.74 -17.16
N LEU A 54 -13.85 -11.82 -16.77
CA LEU A 54 -14.72 -12.00 -15.59
C LEU A 54 -15.69 -13.19 -15.70
N LEU A 55 -15.88 -13.73 -16.91
CA LEU A 55 -16.70 -14.92 -17.16
C LEU A 55 -15.95 -16.23 -16.89
N HIS A 56 -14.65 -16.17 -16.60
CA HIS A 56 -13.79 -17.31 -16.33
C HIS A 56 -13.32 -17.33 -14.87
N ASP A 57 -12.94 -18.51 -14.39
CA ASP A 57 -12.44 -18.71 -13.03
C ASP A 57 -11.03 -18.13 -12.81
N ALA A 58 -10.30 -17.83 -13.89
CA ALA A 58 -8.96 -17.28 -13.84
C ALA A 58 -8.65 -16.36 -15.02
N ALA A 59 -7.79 -15.39 -14.82
CA ALA A 59 -7.25 -14.56 -15.89
C ALA A 59 -6.12 -15.31 -16.62
N CYS A 60 -6.15 -15.32 -17.95
CA CYS A 60 -5.06 -15.78 -18.79
C CYS A 60 -4.17 -14.59 -19.16
N LEU A 61 -2.87 -14.68 -18.87
CA LEU A 61 -1.94 -13.59 -19.07
C LEU A 61 -0.80 -13.99 -20.01
N GLU A 62 -0.52 -13.14 -20.98
CA GLU A 62 0.72 -13.20 -21.73
C GLU A 62 1.77 -12.35 -21.01
N LEU A 63 2.79 -12.98 -20.46
CA LEU A 63 3.86 -12.29 -19.71
C LEU A 63 5.10 -12.15 -20.57
N PRO A 64 5.83 -11.03 -20.45
CA PRO A 64 7.13 -10.87 -21.10
C PRO A 64 8.13 -11.90 -20.56
N HIS A 65 9.08 -12.31 -21.40
CA HIS A 65 10.13 -13.22 -20.98
C HIS A 65 11.02 -12.56 -19.93
N GLY A 66 11.38 -13.32 -18.88
CA GLY A 66 12.26 -12.84 -17.82
C GLY A 66 11.95 -13.46 -16.46
N ARG A 67 12.60 -12.96 -15.42
CA ARG A 67 12.31 -13.34 -14.04
C ARG A 67 11.16 -12.49 -13.52
N LEU A 68 10.25 -13.12 -12.80
CA LEU A 68 9.09 -12.46 -12.23
C LEU A 68 9.26 -12.30 -10.72
N ALA A 69 8.73 -11.19 -10.21
CA ALA A 69 8.46 -10.98 -8.79
C ALA A 69 6.96 -11.15 -8.54
N PHE A 70 6.61 -11.59 -7.34
CA PHE A 70 5.23 -11.74 -6.88
C PHE A 70 5.14 -11.23 -5.45
N SER A 71 4.15 -10.40 -5.16
CA SER A 71 3.83 -9.91 -3.81
C SER A 71 2.34 -9.99 -3.54
N THR A 72 1.95 -10.00 -2.27
CA THR A 72 0.56 -9.91 -1.82
C THR A 72 0.50 -9.15 -0.51
N ASP A 73 -0.52 -8.30 -0.38
CA ASP A 73 -0.76 -7.55 0.84
C ASP A 73 -2.26 -7.33 1.10
N SER A 74 -2.62 -7.06 2.37
CA SER A 74 -3.99 -6.86 2.82
C SER A 74 -4.12 -5.53 3.55
N TYR A 75 -5.14 -4.77 3.19
CA TYR A 75 -5.34 -3.40 3.65
C TYR A 75 -6.58 -3.30 4.52
N VAL A 76 -6.37 -2.75 5.71
CA VAL A 76 -7.38 -2.65 6.78
C VAL A 76 -7.40 -1.26 7.43
N VAL A 77 -6.99 -0.24 6.70
CA VAL A 77 -6.89 1.13 7.20
C VAL A 77 -8.21 1.67 7.74
N GLN A 78 -8.13 2.44 8.81
CA GLN A 78 -9.26 3.17 9.39
C GLN A 78 -8.80 4.58 9.79
N PRO A 79 -9.48 5.66 9.31
CA PRO A 79 -10.67 5.64 8.42
C PRO A 79 -10.33 5.19 6.99
N LEU A 80 -11.37 4.80 6.23
CA LEU A 80 -11.23 4.34 4.85
C LEU A 80 -10.76 5.43 3.90
N GLU A 81 -11.17 6.68 4.14
CA GLU A 81 -10.77 7.88 3.41
C GLU A 81 -9.98 8.81 4.34
N PHE A 82 -8.88 9.38 3.86
CA PHE A 82 -8.02 10.29 4.60
C PHE A 82 -7.41 11.33 3.68
N ALA A 83 -6.82 12.38 4.23
CA ALA A 83 -6.16 13.40 3.43
C ALA A 83 -5.03 12.79 2.59
N GLY A 84 -5.14 12.89 1.27
CA GLY A 84 -4.15 12.41 0.31
C GLY A 84 -4.37 10.97 -0.18
N GLY A 85 -5.46 10.29 0.19
CA GLY A 85 -5.77 8.96 -0.33
C GLY A 85 -6.94 8.27 0.37
N ASP A 86 -7.08 7.00 0.08
CA ASP A 86 -8.04 6.08 0.67
C ASP A 86 -7.50 4.64 0.63
N ILE A 87 -8.27 3.70 1.15
CA ILE A 87 -7.90 2.27 1.13
C ILE A 87 -7.65 1.74 -0.29
N GLY A 88 -8.34 2.27 -1.31
CA GLY A 88 -8.13 1.89 -2.72
C GLY A 88 -6.78 2.36 -3.26
N THR A 89 -6.38 3.59 -2.91
CA THR A 89 -5.06 4.13 -3.24
C THR A 89 -3.96 3.31 -2.58
N LEU A 90 -4.11 3.00 -1.28
CA LEU A 90 -3.16 2.16 -0.54
C LEU A 90 -3.01 0.78 -1.17
N ALA A 91 -4.13 0.12 -1.48
CA ALA A 91 -4.13 -1.25 -1.97
C ALA A 91 -3.39 -1.43 -3.30
N VAL A 92 -3.46 -0.45 -4.18
CA VAL A 92 -2.74 -0.50 -5.45
C VAL A 92 -1.29 -0.08 -5.29
N CYS A 93 -1.04 1.06 -4.60
CA CYS A 93 0.31 1.57 -4.45
C CYS A 93 1.18 0.63 -3.61
N GLY A 94 0.68 0.10 -2.49
CA GLY A 94 1.47 -0.74 -1.60
C GLY A 94 2.01 -1.99 -2.30
N THR A 95 1.14 -2.81 -2.90
CA THR A 95 1.60 -4.02 -3.61
C THR A 95 2.47 -3.69 -4.83
N ALA A 96 2.19 -2.60 -5.56
CA ALA A 96 3.06 -2.16 -6.65
C ALA A 96 4.42 -1.68 -6.13
N ASN A 97 4.47 -1.04 -4.95
CA ASN A 97 5.70 -0.59 -4.32
C ASN A 97 6.55 -1.77 -3.83
N ASP A 98 5.95 -2.83 -3.26
CA ASP A 98 6.67 -4.06 -2.91
C ASP A 98 7.43 -4.64 -4.11
N LEU A 99 6.75 -4.72 -5.27
CA LEU A 99 7.38 -5.17 -6.50
C LEU A 99 8.53 -4.25 -6.93
N ALA A 100 8.35 -2.94 -6.77
CA ALA A 100 9.39 -1.96 -7.07
C ALA A 100 10.62 -2.10 -6.15
N MET A 101 10.43 -2.51 -4.88
CA MET A 101 11.54 -2.67 -3.92
C MET A 101 12.50 -3.81 -4.27
N VAL A 102 12.09 -4.75 -5.11
CA VAL A 102 12.99 -5.78 -5.66
C VAL A 102 13.45 -5.46 -7.09
N GLY A 103 13.22 -4.23 -7.58
CA GLY A 103 13.59 -3.79 -8.93
C GLY A 103 12.72 -4.38 -10.03
N ALA A 104 11.49 -4.77 -9.68
CA ALA A 104 10.52 -5.29 -10.64
C ALA A 104 9.55 -4.21 -11.08
N ARG A 105 9.34 -4.09 -12.40
CA ARG A 105 8.27 -3.28 -12.97
C ARG A 105 6.93 -3.97 -12.71
N PRO A 106 6.00 -3.34 -11.96
CA PRO A 106 4.67 -3.88 -11.74
C PRO A 106 3.91 -4.04 -13.06
N LEU A 107 3.17 -5.15 -13.23
CA LEU A 107 2.43 -5.46 -14.45
C LEU A 107 0.95 -5.64 -14.17
N HIS A 108 0.62 -6.60 -13.34
CA HIS A 108 -0.76 -7.03 -13.09
C HIS A 108 -1.03 -7.17 -11.60
N LEU A 109 -2.27 -6.86 -11.22
CA LEU A 109 -2.79 -7.08 -9.87
C LEU A 109 -4.06 -7.95 -9.90
N SER A 110 -4.24 -8.77 -8.90
CA SER A 110 -5.54 -9.27 -8.49
C SER A 110 -6.14 -8.36 -7.43
N LEU A 111 -7.47 -8.40 -7.26
CA LEU A 111 -8.20 -7.57 -6.30
C LEU A 111 -9.23 -8.41 -5.55
N GLY A 112 -8.99 -8.68 -4.28
CA GLY A 112 -9.95 -9.28 -3.37
C GLY A 112 -10.64 -8.22 -2.52
N LEU A 113 -11.97 -8.22 -2.46
CA LEU A 113 -12.78 -7.29 -1.70
C LEU A 113 -13.62 -8.04 -0.67
N ILE A 114 -13.57 -7.62 0.59
CA ILE A 114 -14.52 -8.03 1.63
C ILE A 114 -15.31 -6.80 2.03
N LEU A 115 -16.60 -6.79 1.71
CA LEU A 115 -17.52 -5.68 1.94
C LEU A 115 -18.42 -6.00 3.14
N GLU A 116 -18.65 -5.03 3.99
CA GLU A 116 -19.61 -5.16 5.06
C GLU A 116 -21.02 -4.75 4.61
N GLU A 117 -22.03 -5.50 5.02
CA GLU A 117 -23.41 -5.12 4.81
C GLU A 117 -23.73 -3.77 5.44
N GLY A 118 -24.27 -2.86 4.62
CA GLY A 118 -24.54 -1.48 5.00
C GLY A 118 -23.52 -0.47 4.50
N LEU A 119 -22.41 -0.91 3.88
CA LEU A 119 -21.48 -0.01 3.20
C LEU A 119 -22.23 0.79 2.12
N GLU A 120 -22.10 2.11 2.16
CA GLU A 120 -22.71 2.99 1.17
C GLU A 120 -22.10 2.79 -0.22
N LEU A 121 -22.93 2.61 -1.24
CA LEU A 121 -22.48 2.49 -2.63
C LEU A 121 -21.73 3.75 -3.11
N ALA A 122 -22.09 4.92 -2.59
CA ALA A 122 -21.40 6.16 -2.90
C ALA A 122 -19.93 6.12 -2.44
N LEU A 123 -19.66 5.61 -1.24
CA LEU A 123 -18.29 5.42 -0.73
C LEU A 123 -17.54 4.37 -1.56
N LEU A 124 -18.17 3.22 -1.83
CA LEU A 124 -17.58 2.18 -2.66
C LEU A 124 -17.16 2.71 -4.04
N ARG A 125 -17.99 3.52 -4.69
CA ARG A 125 -17.69 4.15 -5.99
C ARG A 125 -16.49 5.10 -5.93
N ARG A 126 -16.33 5.86 -4.85
CA ARG A 126 -15.14 6.70 -4.67
C ARG A 126 -13.88 5.85 -4.56
N ILE A 127 -13.91 4.79 -3.74
CA ILE A 127 -12.79 3.85 -3.58
C ILE A 127 -12.45 3.15 -4.90
N ILE A 128 -13.45 2.72 -5.69
CA ILE A 128 -13.24 2.16 -7.03
C ILE A 128 -12.58 3.20 -7.96
N GLY A 129 -13.00 4.45 -7.89
CA GLY A 129 -12.37 5.54 -8.64
C GLY A 129 -10.89 5.70 -8.28
N SER A 130 -10.56 5.64 -7.00
CA SER A 130 -9.17 5.71 -6.49
C SER A 130 -8.34 4.49 -6.89
N LEU A 131 -8.91 3.28 -6.84
CA LEU A 131 -8.27 2.05 -7.36
C LEU A 131 -7.85 2.23 -8.82
N LEU A 132 -8.77 2.68 -9.67
CA LEU A 132 -8.51 2.93 -11.10
C LEU A 132 -7.45 4.00 -11.34
N ALA A 133 -7.53 5.11 -10.62
CA ALA A 133 -6.57 6.21 -10.75
C ALA A 133 -5.17 5.73 -10.34
N SER A 134 -5.06 5.00 -9.23
CA SER A 134 -3.81 4.46 -8.72
C SER A 134 -3.23 3.37 -9.62
N ALA A 135 -4.06 2.49 -10.19
CA ALA A 135 -3.63 1.49 -11.15
C ALA A 135 -2.98 2.14 -12.39
N ARG A 136 -3.59 3.21 -12.91
CA ARG A 136 -3.02 4.00 -14.01
C ARG A 136 -1.71 4.66 -13.61
N ALA A 137 -1.63 5.25 -12.42
CA ALA A 137 -0.42 5.90 -11.92
C ALA A 137 0.74 4.91 -11.69
N CYS A 138 0.44 3.70 -11.21
CA CYS A 138 1.40 2.61 -11.04
C CYS A 138 1.76 1.90 -12.36
N GLY A 139 1.00 2.14 -13.45
CA GLY A 139 1.17 1.44 -14.72
C GLY A 139 0.77 -0.04 -14.66
N VAL A 140 -0.15 -0.42 -13.77
CA VAL A 140 -0.63 -1.79 -13.59
C VAL A 140 -2.03 -1.97 -14.11
N THR A 141 -2.38 -3.22 -14.45
CA THR A 141 -3.74 -3.62 -14.79
C THR A 141 -4.30 -4.56 -13.74
N ILE A 142 -5.56 -4.35 -13.35
CA ILE A 142 -6.30 -5.30 -12.51
C ILE A 142 -6.88 -6.34 -13.46
N VAL A 143 -6.50 -7.61 -13.27
CA VAL A 143 -6.79 -8.68 -14.23
C VAL A 143 -7.79 -9.70 -13.71
N THR A 144 -7.92 -9.85 -12.39
CA THR A 144 -8.88 -10.77 -11.77
C THR A 144 -9.22 -10.25 -10.36
N GLY A 145 -10.30 -10.77 -9.80
CA GLY A 145 -10.68 -10.41 -8.43
C GLY A 145 -11.80 -11.28 -7.88
N ASP A 146 -12.04 -11.12 -6.59
CA ASP A 146 -13.15 -11.75 -5.90
C ASP A 146 -13.82 -10.76 -4.95
N THR A 147 -15.11 -10.94 -4.69
CA THR A 147 -15.86 -10.08 -3.76
C THR A 147 -16.67 -10.94 -2.82
N LYS A 148 -16.53 -10.69 -1.53
CA LYS A 148 -17.36 -11.28 -0.47
C LYS A 148 -18.11 -10.19 0.26
N VAL A 149 -19.28 -10.54 0.79
CA VAL A 149 -20.05 -9.68 1.67
C VAL A 149 -20.21 -10.38 3.01
N VAL A 150 -19.86 -9.66 4.08
CA VAL A 150 -20.04 -10.12 5.47
C VAL A 150 -21.18 -9.35 6.14
N GLU A 151 -21.74 -9.92 7.19
CA GLU A 151 -22.81 -9.31 7.96
C GLU A 151 -22.34 -8.02 8.63
N ARG A 152 -23.29 -7.14 8.91
CA ARG A 152 -23.05 -5.91 9.67
C ARG A 152 -22.40 -6.19 11.02
N GLY A 153 -21.34 -5.45 11.35
CA GLY A 153 -20.54 -5.63 12.57
C GLY A 153 -19.52 -6.75 12.50
N LYS A 154 -19.28 -7.35 11.30
CA LYS A 154 -18.27 -8.38 11.07
C LYS A 154 -17.10 -7.92 10.21
N GLY A 155 -17.12 -6.66 9.77
CA GLY A 155 -16.06 -5.99 9.04
C GLY A 155 -15.89 -4.57 9.55
N ASP A 156 -15.20 -3.73 8.75
CA ASP A 156 -15.05 -2.29 8.98
C ASP A 156 -15.34 -1.52 7.69
N GLY A 157 -16.47 -1.84 7.09
CA GLY A 157 -16.91 -1.32 5.82
C GLY A 157 -16.28 -2.07 4.64
N ILE A 158 -14.96 -1.99 4.46
CA ILE A 158 -14.26 -2.66 3.36
C ILE A 158 -12.85 -3.07 3.80
N PHE A 159 -12.47 -4.31 3.46
CA PHE A 159 -11.09 -4.78 3.44
C PHE A 159 -10.69 -5.10 2.00
N ILE A 160 -9.44 -4.81 1.65
CA ILE A 160 -8.89 -5.05 0.31
C ILE A 160 -7.64 -5.92 0.44
N ASN A 161 -7.57 -6.96 -0.39
CA ASN A 161 -6.33 -7.70 -0.64
C ASN A 161 -5.94 -7.53 -2.10
N THR A 162 -4.66 -7.30 -2.34
CA THR A 162 -4.08 -7.31 -3.68
C THR A 162 -2.92 -8.29 -3.74
N SER A 163 -2.78 -8.98 -4.88
CA SER A 163 -1.58 -9.72 -5.21
C SER A 163 -1.07 -9.24 -6.56
N GLY A 164 0.24 -9.10 -6.69
CA GLY A 164 0.84 -8.48 -7.86
C GLY A 164 1.93 -9.32 -8.51
N ILE A 165 2.05 -9.19 -9.83
CA ILE A 165 3.14 -9.75 -10.62
C ILE A 165 3.91 -8.59 -11.25
N GLY A 166 5.25 -8.64 -11.16
CA GLY A 166 6.16 -7.70 -11.81
C GLY A 166 7.28 -8.38 -12.55
N LEU A 167 7.81 -7.73 -13.59
CA LEU A 167 8.98 -8.15 -14.32
C LEU A 167 10.23 -7.54 -13.70
N LEU A 168 11.19 -8.37 -13.28
CA LEU A 168 12.49 -7.91 -12.78
C LEU A 168 13.27 -7.21 -13.91
N GLU A 169 13.54 -5.92 -13.72
CA GLU A 169 14.32 -5.09 -14.64
C GLU A 169 15.71 -4.72 -14.08
N SER A 170 15.95 -4.95 -12.78
CA SER A 170 17.27 -4.79 -12.20
C SER A 170 18.22 -5.87 -12.74
N PRO A 171 19.41 -5.47 -13.25
CA PRO A 171 20.42 -6.42 -13.70
C PRO A 171 20.99 -7.27 -12.56
N GLU A 172 21.12 -6.66 -11.38
CA GLU A 172 21.64 -7.29 -10.16
C GLU A 172 20.51 -7.53 -9.15
N PRO A 173 20.62 -8.54 -8.31
CA PRO A 173 19.67 -8.76 -7.22
C PRO A 173 19.68 -7.59 -6.23
N ILE A 174 18.50 -7.07 -5.91
CA ILE A 174 18.29 -6.04 -4.88
C ILE A 174 17.81 -6.75 -3.61
N GLY A 175 18.55 -6.57 -2.52
CA GLY A 175 18.18 -7.14 -1.24
C GLY A 175 19.32 -7.13 -0.21
N PRO A 176 19.07 -7.55 1.03
CA PRO A 176 20.04 -7.43 2.13
C PRO A 176 21.38 -8.11 1.87
N ALA A 177 21.39 -9.19 1.09
CA ALA A 177 22.62 -9.93 0.74
C ALA A 177 23.60 -9.15 -0.15
N ALA A 178 23.13 -8.09 -0.84
CA ALA A 178 23.98 -7.24 -1.68
C ALA A 178 24.58 -6.07 -0.90
N ILE A 179 24.14 -5.80 0.32
CA ILE A 179 24.64 -4.69 1.15
C ILE A 179 26.09 -4.97 1.55
N THR A 180 26.94 -3.94 1.41
CA THR A 180 28.35 -4.01 1.78
C THR A 180 28.76 -2.84 2.67
N ALA A 181 29.80 -3.05 3.48
CA ALA A 181 30.35 -1.97 4.30
C ALA A 181 30.85 -0.82 3.43
N GLY A 182 30.53 0.41 3.81
CA GLY A 182 30.78 1.64 3.04
C GLY A 182 29.64 2.08 2.14
N ASP A 183 28.59 1.26 1.95
CA ASP A 183 27.39 1.68 1.24
C ASP A 183 26.74 2.88 1.93
N GLN A 184 26.00 3.65 1.17
CA GLN A 184 25.34 4.87 1.61
C GLN A 184 23.84 4.65 1.77
N LEU A 185 23.27 5.25 2.81
CA LEU A 185 21.86 5.20 3.15
C LEU A 185 21.18 6.49 2.69
N LEU A 186 20.13 6.36 1.88
CA LEU A 186 19.33 7.49 1.41
C LEU A 186 17.85 7.21 1.63
N VAL A 187 17.07 8.27 1.85
CA VAL A 187 15.60 8.21 1.84
C VAL A 187 15.04 8.98 0.65
N SER A 188 13.95 8.49 0.09
CA SER A 188 13.35 9.07 -1.12
C SER A 188 12.59 10.38 -0.87
N GLY A 189 12.32 10.75 0.37
CA GLY A 189 11.60 11.97 0.74
C GLY A 189 11.44 12.11 2.25
N ASP A 190 10.60 13.06 2.63
CA ASP A 190 10.25 13.35 4.02
C ASP A 190 9.43 12.22 4.68
N LEU A 191 9.56 12.08 6.01
CA LEU A 191 8.98 10.97 6.76
C LEU A 191 7.76 11.36 7.59
N GLY A 192 6.89 10.37 7.85
CA GLY A 192 5.82 10.39 8.84
C GLY A 192 4.51 11.02 8.38
N ARG A 193 4.40 11.45 7.10
CA ARG A 193 3.18 12.12 6.62
C ARG A 193 1.96 11.20 6.63
N HIS A 194 2.09 9.97 6.16
CA HIS A 194 0.97 9.03 6.17
C HIS A 194 0.48 8.79 7.60
N GLY A 195 1.38 8.43 8.50
CA GLY A 195 1.04 8.18 9.91
C GLY A 195 0.32 9.35 10.56
N VAL A 196 0.81 10.58 10.36
CA VAL A 196 0.16 11.78 10.91
C VAL A 196 -1.17 12.08 10.23
N ALA A 197 -1.31 11.87 8.90
CA ALA A 197 -2.57 12.07 8.19
C ALA A 197 -3.68 11.14 8.72
N ILE A 198 -3.36 9.86 8.96
CA ILE A 198 -4.29 8.89 9.57
C ILE A 198 -4.63 9.28 11.01
N LEU A 199 -3.64 9.66 11.83
CA LEU A 199 -3.88 10.12 13.20
C LEU A 199 -4.79 11.34 13.23
N ALA A 200 -4.53 12.33 12.38
CA ALA A 200 -5.35 13.53 12.27
C ALA A 200 -6.80 13.18 11.89
N ALA A 201 -7.00 12.31 10.93
CA ALA A 201 -8.32 11.86 10.51
C ALA A 201 -9.05 11.11 11.65
N ARG A 202 -8.37 10.24 12.39
CA ARG A 202 -8.96 9.49 13.54
C ARG A 202 -9.37 10.38 14.69
N HIS A 203 -8.60 11.42 14.96
CA HIS A 203 -8.82 12.31 16.10
C HIS A 203 -9.53 13.62 15.73
N GLY A 204 -9.93 13.79 14.46
CA GLY A 204 -10.58 15.01 13.98
C GLY A 204 -9.69 16.25 14.12
N LEU A 205 -8.36 16.10 13.97
CA LEU A 205 -7.43 17.20 14.09
C LEU A 205 -7.37 18.02 12.81
N ASP A 206 -7.59 19.33 12.92
CA ASP A 206 -7.38 20.28 11.81
C ASP A 206 -5.94 20.76 11.82
N LEU A 207 -5.12 20.18 10.97
CA LEU A 207 -3.69 20.51 10.88
C LEU A 207 -3.49 21.76 10.02
N GLN A 208 -2.68 22.69 10.56
CA GLN A 208 -2.30 23.93 9.86
C GLN A 208 -0.77 24.03 9.73
N PRO A 209 -0.20 24.00 8.52
CA PRO A 209 -0.87 23.81 7.22
C PRO A 209 -1.44 22.39 7.06
N PRO A 210 -2.45 22.21 6.14
CA PRO A 210 -3.00 20.88 5.87
C PRO A 210 -1.92 19.88 5.47
N LEU A 211 -2.02 18.65 6.01
CA LEU A 211 -1.09 17.57 5.73
C LEU A 211 -1.80 16.42 5.04
N ALA A 212 -1.30 16.05 3.88
CA ALA A 212 -1.77 14.87 3.14
C ALA A 212 -0.80 13.71 3.31
N SER A 213 -1.32 12.47 3.24
CA SER A 213 -0.52 11.27 3.12
C SER A 213 0.47 11.37 1.96
N ASP A 214 1.58 10.69 2.09
CA ASP A 214 2.60 10.55 1.03
C ASP A 214 2.34 9.37 0.09
N CYS A 215 1.19 8.71 0.19
CA CYS A 215 0.83 7.56 -0.63
C CYS A 215 1.04 7.84 -2.13
N ALA A 216 1.95 7.08 -2.76
CA ALA A 216 2.37 7.30 -4.14
C ALA A 216 3.11 6.08 -4.71
N PRO A 217 3.11 5.89 -6.06
CA PRO A 217 3.91 4.85 -6.71
C PRO A 217 5.41 5.13 -6.62
N LEU A 218 6.20 4.11 -6.27
CA LEU A 218 7.67 4.19 -6.18
C LEU A 218 8.38 3.68 -7.44
N TRP A 219 7.72 2.87 -8.27
CA TRP A 219 8.34 2.34 -9.48
C TRP A 219 8.94 3.43 -10.40
N PRO A 220 8.28 4.59 -10.65
CA PRO A 220 8.88 5.63 -11.50
C PRO A 220 10.21 6.17 -10.97
N LEU A 221 10.42 6.17 -9.66
CA LEU A 221 11.70 6.53 -9.05
C LEU A 221 12.73 5.43 -9.28
N VAL A 222 12.40 4.18 -8.97
CA VAL A 222 13.28 3.01 -9.15
C VAL A 222 13.71 2.90 -10.62
N GLN A 223 12.78 3.04 -11.56
CA GLN A 223 13.07 3.02 -12.98
C GLN A 223 14.09 4.10 -13.39
N ARG A 224 13.94 5.34 -12.88
CA ARG A 224 14.91 6.42 -13.16
C ARG A 224 16.29 6.14 -12.58
N LEU A 225 16.37 5.55 -11.40
CA LEU A 225 17.63 5.16 -10.78
C LEU A 225 18.34 4.09 -11.61
N LEU A 226 17.62 3.04 -12.02
CA LEU A 226 18.15 1.98 -12.90
C LEU A 226 18.58 2.53 -14.25
N ALA A 227 17.78 3.39 -14.88
CA ALA A 227 18.09 4.03 -16.16
C ALA A 227 19.34 4.95 -16.09
N ALA A 228 19.59 5.55 -14.93
CA ALA A 228 20.80 6.34 -14.68
C ALA A 228 22.04 5.49 -14.35
N GLY A 229 21.91 4.15 -14.33
CA GLY A 229 23.00 3.23 -14.02
C GLY A 229 23.36 3.19 -12.53
N VAL A 230 22.51 3.68 -11.65
CA VAL A 230 22.72 3.58 -10.20
C VAL A 230 22.54 2.13 -9.76
N ARG A 231 23.58 1.56 -9.13
CA ARG A 231 23.51 0.24 -8.52
C ARG A 231 22.70 0.33 -7.22
N LEU A 232 21.70 -0.51 -7.09
CA LEU A 232 20.83 -0.57 -5.91
C LEU A 232 21.15 -1.85 -5.16
N HIS A 233 21.82 -1.75 -4.02
CA HIS A 233 22.12 -2.93 -3.20
C HIS A 233 20.90 -3.37 -2.41
N ALA A 234 20.13 -2.44 -1.83
CA ALA A 234 18.84 -2.74 -1.23
C ALA A 234 17.87 -1.57 -1.38
N LEU A 235 16.60 -1.89 -1.46
CA LEU A 235 15.47 -0.98 -1.35
C LEU A 235 14.51 -1.53 -0.29
N ARG A 236 13.86 -0.64 0.45
CA ARG A 236 12.80 -1.01 1.40
C ARG A 236 11.79 0.14 1.49
N ASP A 237 10.52 -0.14 1.26
CA ASP A 237 9.46 0.81 1.56
C ASP A 237 9.32 1.02 3.08
N LEU A 238 8.84 2.20 3.46
CA LEU A 238 8.85 2.64 4.85
C LEU A 238 7.45 2.57 5.48
N THR A 239 6.75 1.47 5.25
CA THR A 239 5.38 1.22 5.70
C THR A 239 5.31 0.99 7.22
N ARG A 240 4.75 -0.10 7.70
CA ARG A 240 4.63 -0.36 9.15
C ARG A 240 5.97 -0.33 9.87
N GLY A 241 6.01 0.44 10.99
CA GLY A 241 7.23 0.67 11.77
C GLY A 241 8.20 1.66 11.15
N GLY A 242 7.87 2.23 9.98
CA GLY A 242 8.59 3.33 9.35
C GLY A 242 10.04 3.03 9.00
N LEU A 243 10.87 4.07 8.99
CA LEU A 243 12.31 3.97 8.74
C LEU A 243 13.01 3.10 9.80
N ALA A 244 12.55 3.15 11.04
CA ALA A 244 13.19 2.42 12.14
C ALA A 244 13.16 0.91 11.91
N SER A 245 12.00 0.35 11.53
CA SER A 245 11.87 -1.07 11.23
C SER A 245 12.64 -1.46 9.98
N ALA A 246 12.56 -0.67 8.90
CA ALA A 246 13.29 -0.91 7.66
C ALA A 246 14.81 -0.98 7.89
N LEU A 247 15.37 -0.04 8.65
CA LEU A 247 16.80 -0.04 9.00
C LEU A 247 17.18 -1.29 9.82
N GLN A 248 16.38 -1.63 10.83
CA GLN A 248 16.65 -2.77 11.70
C GLN A 248 16.59 -4.09 10.94
N GLU A 249 15.59 -4.26 10.07
CA GLU A 249 15.44 -5.46 9.23
C GLU A 249 16.65 -5.64 8.29
N LEU A 250 17.04 -4.57 7.58
CA LEU A 250 18.18 -4.61 6.68
C LEU A 250 19.50 -4.85 7.41
N SER A 251 19.72 -4.17 8.55
CA SER A 251 20.91 -4.35 9.40
C SER A 251 21.04 -5.78 9.89
N THR A 252 19.95 -6.35 10.41
CA THR A 252 19.91 -7.70 10.93
C THR A 252 20.16 -8.73 9.82
N ALA A 253 19.49 -8.58 8.68
CA ALA A 253 19.59 -9.51 7.56
C ALA A 253 20.96 -9.46 6.87
N ALA A 254 21.57 -8.27 6.78
CA ALA A 254 22.94 -8.11 6.23
C ALA A 254 24.04 -8.46 7.26
N GLY A 255 23.75 -8.49 8.55
CA GLY A 255 24.73 -8.66 9.62
C GLY A 255 25.70 -7.48 9.75
N LEU A 256 25.31 -6.29 9.27
CA LEU A 256 26.13 -5.08 9.23
C LEU A 256 25.50 -3.99 10.09
N GLU A 257 26.38 -3.16 10.67
CA GLU A 257 25.94 -1.97 11.41
C GLU A 257 25.47 -0.88 10.43
N LEU A 258 24.37 -0.20 10.75
CA LEU A 258 23.93 1.00 10.01
C LEU A 258 24.11 2.21 10.93
N LEU A 259 24.87 3.20 10.46
CA LEU A 259 25.08 4.47 11.16
C LEU A 259 24.25 5.55 10.47
N VAL A 260 23.30 6.12 11.19
CA VAL A 260 22.31 7.07 10.67
C VAL A 260 22.50 8.43 11.36
N GLU A 261 22.59 9.49 10.57
CA GLU A 261 22.65 10.88 11.03
C GLU A 261 21.22 11.41 11.28
N GLU A 262 20.78 11.47 12.52
CA GLU A 262 19.42 11.84 12.91
C GLU A 262 19.01 13.21 12.31
N GLY A 263 19.91 14.18 12.35
CA GLY A 263 19.69 15.53 11.83
C GLY A 263 19.62 15.61 10.28
N ALA A 264 20.00 14.56 9.56
CA ALA A 264 19.91 14.50 8.11
C ALA A 264 18.58 13.94 7.59
N ILE A 265 17.77 13.37 8.49
CA ILE A 265 16.48 12.76 8.13
C ILE A 265 15.45 13.87 7.88
N PRO A 266 14.85 13.94 6.65
CA PRO A 266 13.88 14.98 6.34
C PRO A 266 12.54 14.70 7.04
N VAL A 267 12.10 15.63 7.88
CA VAL A 267 10.79 15.60 8.55
C VAL A 267 10.16 16.98 8.45
N GLN A 268 8.91 17.04 7.98
CA GLN A 268 8.18 18.30 7.91
C GLN A 268 7.87 18.85 9.31
N ALA A 269 7.91 20.17 9.47
CA ALA A 269 7.64 20.82 10.76
C ALA A 269 6.26 20.45 11.35
N THR A 270 5.23 20.28 10.50
CA THR A 270 3.89 19.85 10.94
C THR A 270 3.94 18.42 11.50
N VAL A 271 4.66 17.51 10.84
CA VAL A 271 4.86 16.12 11.32
C VAL A 271 5.60 16.12 12.65
N ALA A 272 6.73 16.84 12.74
CA ALA A 272 7.52 16.93 13.96
C ALA A 272 6.71 17.44 15.16
N ARG A 273 5.93 18.51 14.97
CA ARG A 273 5.06 19.07 16.02
C ARG A 273 3.94 18.11 16.44
N CYS A 274 3.32 17.40 15.51
CA CYS A 274 2.30 16.40 15.83
C CYS A 274 2.92 15.24 16.63
N CYS A 275 4.09 14.77 16.24
CA CYS A 275 4.81 13.73 16.96
C CYS A 275 5.16 14.16 18.37
N GLU A 276 5.70 15.37 18.55
CA GLU A 276 6.01 15.95 19.86
C GLU A 276 4.76 16.03 20.76
N LEU A 277 3.63 16.53 20.21
CA LEU A 277 2.37 16.65 20.94
C LEU A 277 1.78 15.30 21.37
N LEU A 278 1.90 14.28 20.51
CA LEU A 278 1.28 12.98 20.71
C LEU A 278 2.22 11.93 21.31
N GLY A 279 3.49 12.27 21.52
CA GLY A 279 4.50 11.37 22.07
C GLY A 279 4.99 10.30 21.11
N PHE A 280 5.01 10.59 19.80
CA PHE A 280 5.54 9.70 18.78
C PHE A 280 6.92 10.15 18.28
N GLU A 281 7.71 9.22 17.76
CA GLU A 281 8.92 9.54 17.00
C GLU A 281 8.62 9.39 15.48
N PRO A 282 8.96 10.39 14.64
CA PRO A 282 8.72 10.33 13.18
C PRO A 282 9.31 9.11 12.49
N LEU A 283 10.42 8.57 13.02
CA LEU A 283 11.11 7.40 12.45
C LEU A 283 10.27 6.12 12.48
N HIS A 284 9.31 6.03 13.39
CA HIS A 284 8.44 4.87 13.56
C HIS A 284 7.10 5.00 12.83
N LEU A 285 6.80 6.17 12.28
CA LEU A 285 5.54 6.39 11.57
C LEU A 285 5.58 5.80 10.17
N ALA A 286 4.46 5.20 9.77
CA ALA A 286 4.29 4.66 8.43
C ALA A 286 4.33 5.73 7.35
N ASN A 287 4.87 5.36 6.20
CA ASN A 287 4.90 6.10 4.95
C ASN A 287 4.43 5.17 3.83
N GLU A 288 3.67 5.67 2.88
CA GLU A 288 3.07 4.84 1.83
C GLU A 288 3.59 5.20 0.41
N GLY A 289 4.55 6.13 0.35
CA GLY A 289 5.22 6.55 -0.88
C GLY A 289 6.68 6.93 -0.63
N ARG A 290 7.32 6.34 0.38
CA ARG A 290 8.74 6.56 0.70
C ARG A 290 9.49 5.24 0.80
N CYS A 291 10.76 5.27 0.41
CA CYS A 291 11.65 4.12 0.55
C CYS A 291 13.03 4.53 1.06
N LEU A 292 13.67 3.57 1.73
CA LEU A 292 15.09 3.56 2.03
C LEU A 292 15.83 2.95 0.84
N LEU A 293 16.94 3.56 0.47
CA LEU A 293 17.85 3.07 -0.56
C LEU A 293 19.22 2.81 0.08
N VAL A 294 19.82 1.69 -0.28
CA VAL A 294 21.21 1.38 0.02
C VAL A 294 21.97 1.27 -1.30
N VAL A 295 22.95 2.14 -1.48
CA VAL A 295 23.72 2.26 -2.74
C VAL A 295 25.22 2.29 -2.46
N PRO A 296 26.07 1.81 -3.38
CA PRO A 296 27.52 2.01 -3.28
C PRO A 296 27.89 3.48 -3.12
N ALA A 297 28.95 3.76 -2.37
CA ALA A 297 29.44 5.13 -2.17
C ALA A 297 29.68 5.88 -3.49
N ALA A 298 30.15 5.18 -4.52
CA ALA A 298 30.41 5.76 -5.84
C ALA A 298 29.13 6.26 -6.55
N ASP A 299 27.97 5.66 -6.24
CA ASP A 299 26.70 5.97 -6.91
C ASP A 299 25.84 6.95 -6.08
N CYS A 300 26.25 7.25 -4.83
CA CYS A 300 25.50 8.06 -3.89
C CYS A 300 25.12 9.44 -4.47
N GLN A 301 26.04 10.15 -5.11
CA GLN A 301 25.78 11.49 -5.65
C GLN A 301 24.79 11.45 -6.82
N ALA A 302 24.88 10.43 -7.68
CA ALA A 302 23.96 10.23 -8.79
C ALA A 302 22.55 9.91 -8.28
N ALA A 303 22.44 9.02 -7.31
CA ALA A 303 21.17 8.71 -6.64
C ALA A 303 20.58 9.95 -5.98
N LEU A 304 21.38 10.68 -5.19
CA LEU A 304 20.94 11.87 -4.46
C LEU A 304 20.43 12.97 -5.41
N ALA A 305 21.06 13.15 -6.57
CA ALA A 305 20.62 14.11 -7.57
C ALA A 305 19.20 13.82 -8.07
N LEU A 306 18.81 12.54 -8.18
CA LEU A 306 17.47 12.10 -8.56
C LEU A 306 16.45 12.21 -7.41
N LEU A 307 16.90 12.09 -6.16
CA LEU A 307 16.05 12.15 -4.97
C LEU A 307 15.76 13.59 -4.51
N LYS A 308 16.71 14.51 -4.62
CA LYS A 308 16.58 15.91 -4.16
C LYS A 308 15.30 16.61 -4.61
N PRO A 309 14.86 16.51 -5.88
CA PRO A 309 13.61 17.14 -6.33
C PRO A 309 12.36 16.59 -5.62
N LEU A 310 12.47 15.39 -5.03
CA LEU A 310 11.41 14.73 -4.26
C LEU A 310 11.51 14.98 -2.75
N GLY A 311 12.49 15.77 -2.32
CA GLY A 311 12.79 16.00 -0.91
C GLY A 311 13.62 14.89 -0.25
N GLY A 312 14.22 14.01 -1.06
CA GLY A 312 15.07 12.93 -0.56
C GLY A 312 16.45 13.42 -0.08
N ALA A 313 17.06 12.64 0.81
CA ALA A 313 18.29 12.99 1.48
C ALA A 313 19.20 11.77 1.68
N TRP A 314 20.50 12.02 1.79
CA TRP A 314 21.44 11.10 2.40
C TRP A 314 21.25 11.15 3.91
N ILE A 315 21.21 9.99 4.55
CA ILE A 315 20.93 9.88 5.98
C ILE A 315 21.99 9.08 6.73
N GLY A 316 22.99 8.50 6.06
CA GLY A 316 23.98 7.72 6.78
C GLY A 316 24.76 6.75 5.90
N ALA A 317 25.44 5.80 6.52
CA ALA A 317 26.29 4.82 5.86
C ALA A 317 26.26 3.46 6.55
N VAL A 318 26.62 2.44 5.80
CA VAL A 318 26.78 1.05 6.28
C VAL A 318 28.17 0.90 6.90
N GLY A 319 28.22 0.51 8.16
CA GLY A 319 29.43 0.20 8.90
C GLY A 319 29.94 -1.22 8.64
N GLN A 320 30.75 -1.69 9.58
CA GLN A 320 31.32 -3.05 9.53
C GLN A 320 30.32 -4.06 10.12
N PHE A 321 30.77 -4.97 10.94
CA PHE A 321 29.95 -6.00 11.57
C PHE A 321 29.08 -5.46 12.70
N GLY A 322 27.90 -6.05 12.94
CA GLY A 322 27.12 -5.71 14.13
C GLY A 322 25.64 -6.03 14.09
N GLY A 323 24.97 -5.96 12.95
CA GLY A 323 23.51 -6.22 12.86
C GLY A 323 22.70 -5.29 13.76
N ARG A 324 23.12 -4.05 13.93
CA ARG A 324 22.49 -3.02 14.79
C ARG A 324 22.44 -1.67 14.09
N VAL A 325 21.55 -0.81 14.54
CA VAL A 325 21.38 0.53 13.99
C VAL A 325 21.76 1.56 15.06
N LEU A 326 22.70 2.43 14.74
CA LEU A 326 23.12 3.55 15.57
C LEU A 326 22.59 4.85 14.98
N LEU A 327 21.92 5.65 15.80
CA LEU A 327 21.54 7.02 15.50
C LEU A 327 22.57 7.97 16.07
N ARG A 328 23.21 8.77 15.22
CA ARG A 328 24.07 9.86 15.65
C ARG A 328 23.25 11.14 15.77
N THR A 329 23.19 11.66 16.99
CA THR A 329 22.46 12.90 17.29
C THR A 329 23.23 14.13 16.81
N ALA A 330 22.54 15.28 16.73
CA ALA A 330 23.16 16.56 16.39
C ALA A 330 24.31 16.97 17.32
N PHE A 331 24.37 16.40 18.54
CA PHE A 331 25.44 16.65 19.53
C PHE A 331 26.61 15.65 19.37
N GLY A 332 26.58 14.76 18.37
CA GLY A 332 27.64 13.79 18.14
C GLY A 332 27.60 12.54 19.02
N THR A 333 26.59 12.40 19.88
CA THR A 333 26.37 11.17 20.65
C THR A 333 25.67 10.11 19.82
N GLU A 334 25.99 8.85 20.06
CA GLU A 334 25.34 7.72 19.39
C GLU A 334 24.38 7.03 20.35
N ARG A 335 23.17 6.72 19.83
CA ARG A 335 22.18 5.90 20.54
C ARG A 335 21.77 4.71 19.71
N LEU A 336 21.51 3.58 20.35
CA LEU A 336 20.98 2.42 19.68
C LEU A 336 19.53 2.69 19.27
N LEU A 337 19.18 2.46 18.00
CA LEU A 337 17.80 2.42 17.58
C LEU A 337 17.22 1.05 17.95
N VAL A 338 16.34 1.04 18.93
CA VAL A 338 15.70 -0.17 19.42
C VAL A 338 14.40 -0.39 18.66
N PRO A 339 14.12 -1.61 18.16
CA PRO A 339 12.82 -1.93 17.56
C PRO A 339 11.71 -1.70 18.59
N LEU A 340 10.58 -1.19 18.12
CA LEU A 340 9.41 -1.08 18.98
C LEU A 340 8.86 -2.48 19.31
N SER A 341 8.59 -2.70 20.59
CA SER A 341 7.84 -3.86 21.04
C SER A 341 6.36 -3.52 21.01
N GLY A 342 5.67 -3.89 19.94
CA GLY A 342 4.23 -3.66 19.79
C GLY A 342 3.88 -2.69 18.65
N GLU A 343 2.60 -2.62 18.34
CA GLU A 343 2.06 -1.79 17.27
C GLU A 343 1.74 -0.40 17.82
N LEU A 344 2.44 0.64 17.34
CA LEU A 344 2.18 2.04 17.73
C LEU A 344 0.85 2.55 17.20
N LEU A 345 0.53 2.20 15.96
CA LEU A 345 -0.64 2.68 15.24
C LEU A 345 -1.32 1.50 14.55
N PRO A 346 -2.26 0.81 15.23
CA PRO A 346 -3.00 -0.28 14.61
C PRO A 346 -3.81 0.22 13.43
N ARG A 347 -3.92 -0.62 12.40
CA ARG A 347 -4.74 -0.37 11.21
C ARG A 347 -4.38 0.93 10.49
N ILE A 348 -3.08 1.12 10.26
CA ILE A 348 -2.55 2.30 9.59
C ILE A 348 -2.57 2.13 8.05
N CYS A 349 -2.54 0.89 7.57
CA CYS A 349 -2.54 0.50 6.16
C CYS A 349 -3.40 -0.74 5.91
#